data_2afd944b83d7d7b2fc3e3326f9da30af
#
_entry.id   2afd944b83d7d7b2fc3e3326f9da30af
#
_cell.length_a   1.000
_cell.length_b   1.000
_cell.length_c   1.000
_cell.angle_alpha   90.00
_cell.angle_beta   90.00
_cell.angle_gamma   90.00
#
_symmetry.space_group_name_H-M   'P 1'
#
loop_
_entity.id
_entity.type
_entity.pdbx_description
1 polymer ?
#
loop_
_entity_poly.entity_id
_entity_poly.type
_entity_poly.pdbx_seq_one_letter_code
_entity_poly.pdbx_strand_id
1 'polypeptide(L)'
;MKIVILSGSTVGSKTSTAMTYLNEAISHQHEEHEIQFFDLKNLNLSFSDDRNYLDYSGDTLEFTTALMQADIIFIGFPIFQASIPGTLKNVFDLLPVNAFRDKVIGIIATAGSPKHYLIPETQLKPILGYMKAHIIQTYVFIEERDFSQGTIVNDDILFRIEELATSTLRVSKVYSQIIEEENDQYDF
;
A
#
# COMPACT_ATOMS: atom_id res chain seq x y z
N MET A 1 3.41 -12.84 -8.92
CA MET A 1 3.70 -11.43 -8.57
C MET A 1 4.08 -11.35 -7.10
N LYS A 2 4.99 -10.44 -6.76
CA LYS A 2 5.34 -10.11 -5.37
C LYS A 2 4.46 -8.96 -4.89
N ILE A 3 3.72 -9.18 -3.82
CA ILE A 3 2.75 -8.22 -3.28
C ILE A 3 3.16 -7.85 -1.86
N VAL A 4 3.25 -6.55 -1.60
CA VAL A 4 3.40 -6.03 -0.24
C VAL A 4 2.08 -5.40 0.20
N ILE A 5 1.60 -5.81 1.36
CA ILE A 5 0.45 -5.22 2.05
C ILE A 5 0.97 -4.47 3.27
N LEU A 6 0.80 -3.16 3.28
CA LEU A 6 1.28 -2.27 4.32
C LEU A 6 0.13 -1.68 5.14
N SER A 7 0.07 -2.02 6.43
CA SER A 7 -0.72 -1.29 7.42
C SER A 7 0.12 -0.15 7.99
N GLY A 8 -0.14 1.06 7.54
CA GLY A 8 0.62 2.29 7.85
C GLY A 8 0.25 2.95 9.18
N SER A 9 -0.33 2.21 10.13
CA SER A 9 -0.69 2.71 11.45
C SER A 9 0.18 2.09 12.54
N THR A 10 0.64 2.91 13.47
CA THR A 10 1.33 2.43 14.68
C THR A 10 0.41 2.31 15.89
N VAL A 11 -0.85 2.71 15.77
CA VAL A 11 -1.85 2.69 16.84
C VAL A 11 -3.21 2.21 16.33
N GLY A 12 -4.00 1.62 17.23
CA GLY A 12 -5.32 1.10 16.88
C GLY A 12 -5.26 -0.19 16.06
N SER A 13 -6.41 -0.62 15.53
CA SER A 13 -6.54 -1.87 14.78
C SER A 13 -7.30 -1.73 13.46
N LYS A 14 -8.05 -0.65 13.24
CA LYS A 14 -8.96 -0.50 12.08
C LYS A 14 -8.24 -0.59 10.74
N THR A 15 -7.11 0.08 10.62
CA THR A 15 -6.31 0.01 9.37
C THR A 15 -5.80 -1.41 9.15
N SER A 16 -5.25 -2.05 10.17
CA SER A 16 -4.78 -3.44 10.07
C SER A 16 -5.93 -4.40 9.75
N THR A 17 -7.10 -4.24 10.39
CA THR A 17 -8.30 -4.99 10.05
C THR A 17 -8.68 -4.84 8.57
N ALA A 18 -8.72 -3.61 8.04
CA ALA A 18 -9.03 -3.37 6.63
C ALA A 18 -8.03 -4.04 5.70
N MET A 19 -6.73 -4.00 6.05
CA MET A 19 -5.69 -4.66 5.25
C MET A 19 -5.74 -6.19 5.36
N THR A 20 -6.27 -6.76 6.45
CA THR A 20 -6.55 -8.20 6.57
C THR A 20 -7.66 -8.62 5.62
N TYR A 21 -8.77 -7.88 5.56
CA TYR A 21 -9.83 -8.13 4.56
C TYR A 21 -9.31 -8.05 3.12
N LEU A 22 -8.43 -7.08 2.84
CA LEU A 22 -7.78 -7.00 1.52
C LEU A 22 -6.92 -8.24 1.22
N ASN A 23 -6.14 -8.71 2.20
CA ASN A 23 -5.32 -9.92 2.06
C ASN A 23 -6.18 -11.16 1.79
N GLU A 24 -7.31 -11.30 2.48
CA GLU A 24 -8.29 -12.36 2.24
C GLU A 24 -8.87 -12.25 0.82
N ALA A 25 -9.26 -11.04 0.38
CA ALA A 25 -9.79 -10.80 -0.96
C ALA A 25 -8.80 -11.18 -2.07
N ILE A 26 -7.49 -10.90 -1.88
CA ILE A 26 -6.44 -11.33 -2.81
C ILE A 26 -6.30 -12.85 -2.81
N SER A 27 -6.31 -13.48 -1.64
CA SER A 27 -6.14 -14.93 -1.49
C SER A 27 -7.29 -15.74 -2.13
N HIS A 28 -8.48 -15.15 -2.23
CA HIS A 28 -9.62 -15.76 -2.91
C HIS A 28 -9.54 -15.71 -4.45
N GLN A 29 -8.60 -14.94 -5.00
CA GLN A 29 -8.41 -14.85 -6.45
C GLN A 29 -7.41 -15.94 -6.89
N HIS A 30 -7.80 -17.14 -7.05
CA HIS A 30 -7.16 -18.39 -7.51
C HIS A 30 -5.77 -18.31 -8.22
N GLU A 31 -5.06 -17.19 -8.15
CA GLU A 31 -3.70 -17.00 -8.65
C GLU A 31 -2.72 -17.07 -7.49
N GLU A 32 -1.61 -17.77 -7.65
CA GLU A 32 -0.54 -17.81 -6.65
C GLU A 32 0.26 -16.50 -6.67
N HIS A 33 0.30 -15.84 -5.52
CA HIS A 33 1.09 -14.62 -5.29
C HIS A 33 2.00 -14.79 -4.07
N GLU A 34 3.18 -14.22 -4.14
CA GLU A 34 4.06 -14.07 -2.98
C GLU A 34 3.62 -12.81 -2.20
N ILE A 35 2.90 -13.00 -1.08
CA ILE A 35 2.34 -11.91 -0.29
C ILE A 35 3.15 -11.73 0.98
N GLN A 36 3.61 -10.49 1.24
CA GLN A 36 4.22 -10.09 2.49
C GLN A 36 3.36 -9.01 3.16
N PHE A 37 2.92 -9.28 4.38
CA PHE A 37 2.09 -8.37 5.16
C PHE A 37 2.94 -7.67 6.24
N PHE A 38 3.03 -6.34 6.16
CA PHE A 38 3.74 -5.52 7.14
C PHE A 38 2.76 -4.60 7.88
N ASP A 39 2.78 -4.66 9.20
CA ASP A 39 2.07 -3.72 10.07
C ASP A 39 3.11 -2.86 10.79
N LEU A 40 3.13 -1.54 10.53
CA LEU A 40 4.09 -0.62 11.13
C LEU A 40 4.04 -0.63 12.66
N LYS A 41 2.95 -1.09 13.25
CA LYS A 41 2.82 -1.26 14.70
C LYS A 41 3.80 -2.28 15.26
N ASN A 42 4.18 -3.27 14.45
CA ASN A 42 5.01 -4.41 14.85
C ASN A 42 6.47 -4.25 14.39
N LEU A 43 6.80 -3.18 13.67
CA LEU A 43 8.13 -2.93 13.13
C LEU A 43 8.85 -1.84 13.93
N ASN A 44 10.13 -2.04 14.14
CA ASN A 44 11.02 -1.04 14.72
C ASN A 44 11.82 -0.35 13.59
N LEU A 45 11.16 0.57 12.89
CA LEU A 45 11.79 1.29 11.79
C LEU A 45 12.69 2.43 12.28
N SER A 46 13.88 2.53 11.71
CA SER A 46 14.74 3.70 11.88
C SER A 46 14.10 4.94 11.24
N PHE A 47 14.39 6.12 11.77
CA PHE A 47 14.13 7.35 11.03
C PHE A 47 15.13 7.48 9.87
N SER A 48 14.66 8.02 8.74
CA SER A 48 15.50 8.33 7.59
C SER A 48 16.59 9.34 8.00
N ASP A 49 17.83 9.02 7.64
CA ASP A 49 19.03 9.83 7.93
C ASP A 49 19.91 9.99 6.68
N ASP A 50 19.30 9.91 5.49
CA ASP A 50 19.92 10.10 4.18
C ASP A 50 20.91 8.99 3.73
N ARG A 51 21.02 7.89 4.50
CA ARG A 51 21.79 6.72 4.03
C ARG A 51 21.00 5.93 2.98
N ASN A 52 21.72 5.10 2.22
CA ASN A 52 21.07 4.17 1.30
C ASN A 52 20.21 3.17 2.09
N TYR A 53 19.04 2.77 1.54
CA TYR A 53 18.14 1.81 2.20
C TYR A 53 18.79 0.45 2.47
N LEU A 54 19.82 0.07 1.70
CA LEU A 54 20.62 -1.16 1.91
C LEU A 54 21.59 -1.06 3.10
N ASP A 55 21.86 0.13 3.62
CA ASP A 55 22.78 0.35 4.75
C ASP A 55 22.06 0.29 6.11
N TYR A 56 20.74 0.11 6.10
CA TYR A 56 19.98 -0.17 7.33
C TYR A 56 20.09 -1.65 7.71
N SER A 57 19.59 -2.00 8.88
CA SER A 57 19.57 -3.37 9.41
C SER A 57 18.21 -3.69 10.05
N GLY A 58 17.99 -4.97 10.37
CA GLY A 58 16.76 -5.45 11.03
C GLY A 58 15.52 -5.14 10.23
N ASP A 59 14.44 -4.79 10.92
CA ASP A 59 13.12 -4.55 10.32
C ASP A 59 13.15 -3.50 9.20
N THR A 60 14.00 -2.46 9.34
CA THR A 60 14.11 -1.40 8.34
C THR A 60 14.64 -1.94 7.01
N LEU A 61 15.71 -2.74 7.03
CA LEU A 61 16.29 -3.33 5.83
C LEU A 61 15.32 -4.35 5.20
N GLU A 62 14.74 -5.23 6.00
CA GLU A 62 13.79 -6.24 5.53
C GLU A 62 12.60 -5.58 4.83
N PHE A 63 11.97 -4.62 5.49
CA PHE A 63 10.79 -3.93 4.98
C PHE A 63 11.08 -3.09 3.73
N THR A 64 12.16 -2.29 3.73
CA THR A 64 12.52 -1.48 2.55
C THR A 64 12.89 -2.36 1.36
N THR A 65 13.58 -3.48 1.60
CA THR A 65 13.91 -4.46 0.56
C THR A 65 12.63 -5.09 -0.04
N ALA A 66 11.67 -5.46 0.80
CA ALA A 66 10.38 -5.98 0.34
C ALA A 66 9.64 -4.97 -0.54
N LEU A 67 9.58 -3.68 -0.13
CA LEU A 67 8.98 -2.62 -0.94
C LEU A 67 9.69 -2.44 -2.29
N MET A 68 11.02 -2.49 -2.29
CA MET A 68 11.81 -2.36 -3.52
C MET A 68 11.62 -3.53 -4.49
N GLN A 69 11.35 -4.74 -4.00
CA GLN A 69 11.15 -5.95 -4.81
C GLN A 69 9.70 -6.20 -5.21
N ALA A 70 8.75 -5.49 -4.62
CA ALA A 70 7.32 -5.68 -4.90
C ALA A 70 6.95 -5.26 -6.32
N ASP A 71 6.01 -5.98 -6.94
CA ASP A 71 5.32 -5.58 -8.17
C ASP A 71 4.08 -4.73 -7.81
N ILE A 72 3.43 -5.09 -6.69
CA ILE A 72 2.22 -4.45 -6.18
C ILE A 72 2.43 -4.05 -4.73
N ILE A 73 1.98 -2.85 -4.38
CA ILE A 73 1.96 -2.40 -2.99
C ILE A 73 0.54 -1.92 -2.65
N PHE A 74 -0.05 -2.50 -1.62
CA PHE A 74 -1.26 -1.96 -1.03
C PHE A 74 -0.92 -1.18 0.23
N ILE A 75 -1.35 0.07 0.28
CA ILE A 75 -1.07 0.98 1.39
C ILE A 75 -2.38 1.30 2.12
N GLY A 76 -2.51 0.78 3.34
CA GLY A 76 -3.56 1.16 4.28
C GLY A 76 -3.04 2.17 5.28
N PHE A 77 -3.78 3.25 5.56
CA PHE A 77 -3.36 4.23 6.55
C PHE A 77 -4.53 4.94 7.23
N PRO A 78 -4.38 5.30 8.51
CA PRO A 78 -5.33 6.17 9.19
C PRO A 78 -5.02 7.63 8.87
N ILE A 79 -6.05 8.46 8.86
CA ILE A 79 -5.86 9.91 8.74
C ILE A 79 -5.69 10.50 10.13
N PHE A 80 -4.51 11.08 10.39
CA PHE A 80 -4.19 11.79 11.61
C PHE A 80 -3.92 13.26 11.30
N GLN A 81 -4.50 14.17 12.06
CA GLN A 81 -4.32 15.63 11.90
C GLN A 81 -4.51 16.09 10.45
N ALA A 82 -5.56 15.57 9.78
CA ALA A 82 -5.88 15.86 8.38
C ALA A 82 -4.75 15.54 7.39
N SER A 83 -3.92 14.53 7.67
CA SER A 83 -2.80 14.11 6.82
C SER A 83 -2.49 12.61 6.98
N ILE A 84 -1.48 12.14 6.25
CA ILE A 84 -0.88 10.81 6.45
C ILE A 84 -0.12 10.78 7.78
N PRO A 85 0.01 9.61 8.45
CA PRO A 85 0.84 9.48 9.65
C PRO A 85 2.31 9.82 9.37
N GLY A 86 2.98 10.45 10.32
CA GLY A 86 4.43 10.73 10.22
C GLY A 86 5.27 9.47 10.05
N THR A 87 4.85 8.35 10.64
CA THR A 87 5.49 7.04 10.46
C THR A 87 5.37 6.53 9.03
N LEU A 88 4.24 6.75 8.36
CA LEU A 88 4.09 6.41 6.94
C LEU A 88 4.91 7.35 6.05
N LYS A 89 5.01 8.64 6.40
CA LYS A 89 5.89 9.56 5.67
C LYS A 89 7.36 9.12 5.77
N ASN A 90 7.80 8.67 6.94
CA ASN A 90 9.15 8.14 7.15
C ASN A 90 9.44 6.91 6.25
N VAL A 91 8.45 6.05 5.99
CA VAL A 91 8.61 4.93 5.04
C VAL A 91 9.05 5.43 3.66
N PHE A 92 8.44 6.50 3.17
CA PHE A 92 8.81 7.07 1.87
C PHE A 92 10.18 7.73 1.89
N ASP A 93 10.56 8.34 3.01
CA ASP A 93 11.85 8.99 3.19
C ASP A 93 13.02 7.99 3.31
N LEU A 94 12.74 6.74 3.69
CA LEU A 94 13.73 5.65 3.72
C LEU A 94 14.05 5.10 2.31
N LEU A 95 13.27 5.43 1.30
CA LEU A 95 13.35 4.84 -0.03
C LEU A 95 13.95 5.82 -1.05
N PRO A 96 14.60 5.32 -2.12
CA PRO A 96 15.09 6.18 -3.19
C PRO A 96 13.95 6.82 -3.99
N VAL A 97 14.24 7.93 -4.68
CA VAL A 97 13.26 8.76 -5.42
C VAL A 97 12.39 7.97 -6.40
N ASN A 98 12.94 6.96 -7.06
CA ASN A 98 12.22 6.15 -8.05
C ASN A 98 11.77 4.79 -7.50
N ALA A 99 11.64 4.64 -6.18
CA ALA A 99 11.37 3.35 -5.53
C ALA A 99 10.12 2.64 -6.04
N PHE A 100 9.14 3.40 -6.52
CA PHE A 100 7.86 2.85 -6.98
C PHE A 100 7.70 2.86 -8.50
N ARG A 101 8.79 3.09 -9.25
CA ARG A 101 8.78 2.94 -10.71
C ARG A 101 8.33 1.51 -11.06
N ASP A 102 7.43 1.42 -12.02
CA ASP A 102 6.89 0.16 -12.56
C ASP A 102 6.07 -0.67 -11.56
N LYS A 103 5.69 -0.08 -10.42
CA LYS A 103 4.85 -0.71 -9.40
C LYS A 103 3.43 -0.16 -9.43
N VAL A 104 2.46 -1.04 -9.19
CA VAL A 104 1.05 -0.65 -9.08
C VAL A 104 0.66 -0.53 -7.61
N ILE A 105 0.04 0.59 -7.25
CA ILE A 105 -0.32 0.87 -5.85
C ILE A 105 -1.83 1.03 -5.67
N GLY A 106 -2.41 0.21 -4.76
CA GLY A 106 -3.76 0.34 -4.25
C GLY A 106 -3.79 1.02 -2.87
N ILE A 107 -4.81 1.81 -2.58
CA ILE A 107 -4.88 2.63 -1.36
C ILE A 107 -6.17 2.36 -0.58
N ILE A 108 -6.03 2.18 0.75
CA ILE A 108 -7.14 2.17 1.71
C ILE A 108 -6.87 3.23 2.79
N ALA A 109 -7.82 4.15 3.00
CA ALA A 109 -7.72 5.15 4.05
C ALA A 109 -8.80 4.92 5.12
N THR A 110 -8.44 5.01 6.39
CA THR A 110 -9.39 4.94 7.51
C THR A 110 -9.47 6.30 8.21
N ALA A 111 -10.66 6.76 8.55
CA ALA A 111 -10.87 8.04 9.20
C ALA A 111 -12.03 8.03 10.19
N GLY A 112 -11.98 8.91 11.18
CA GLY A 112 -13.10 9.13 12.10
C GLY A 112 -14.24 9.98 11.53
N SER A 113 -14.08 10.57 10.33
CA SER A 113 -15.04 11.51 9.76
C SER A 113 -14.93 11.57 8.22
N PRO A 114 -16.07 11.70 7.50
CA PRO A 114 -16.08 11.86 6.05
C PRO A 114 -15.42 13.14 5.54
N LYS A 115 -15.17 14.11 6.43
CA LYS A 115 -14.52 15.39 6.08
C LYS A 115 -13.12 15.24 5.50
N HIS A 116 -12.49 14.09 5.73
CA HIS A 116 -11.12 13.80 5.31
C HIS A 116 -11.04 12.96 4.02
N TYR A 117 -12.16 12.80 3.31
CA TYR A 117 -12.23 11.95 2.12
C TYR A 117 -11.13 12.25 1.09
N LEU A 118 -10.77 13.52 0.87
CA LEU A 118 -9.77 13.92 -0.11
C LEU A 118 -8.30 13.83 0.36
N ILE A 119 -8.03 13.40 1.57
CA ILE A 119 -6.64 13.30 2.08
C ILE A 119 -5.78 12.35 1.23
N PRO A 120 -6.25 11.16 0.79
CA PRO A 120 -5.47 10.34 -0.12
C PRO A 120 -5.06 11.07 -1.41
N GLU A 121 -5.98 11.86 -2.00
CA GLU A 121 -5.71 12.63 -3.21
C GLU A 121 -4.69 13.75 -3.02
N THR A 122 -4.78 14.47 -1.91
CA THR A 122 -4.02 15.69 -1.70
C THR A 122 -2.71 15.48 -0.95
N GLN A 123 -2.58 14.38 -0.20
CA GLN A 123 -1.42 14.12 0.65
C GLN A 123 -0.62 12.89 0.24
N LEU A 124 -1.27 11.77 -0.13
CA LEU A 124 -0.55 10.53 -0.44
C LEU A 124 -0.23 10.40 -1.93
N LYS A 125 -1.22 10.55 -2.83
CA LYS A 125 -1.01 10.37 -4.27
C LYS A 125 0.08 11.27 -4.86
N PRO A 126 0.26 12.54 -4.44
CA PRO A 126 1.37 13.36 -4.90
C PRO A 126 2.76 12.78 -4.57
N ILE A 127 2.91 12.19 -3.37
CA ILE A 127 4.15 11.52 -2.95
C ILE A 127 4.41 10.30 -3.84
N LEU A 128 3.41 9.44 -3.98
CA LEU A 128 3.51 8.22 -4.78
C LEU A 128 3.78 8.53 -6.27
N GLY A 129 3.13 9.56 -6.80
CA GLY A 129 3.36 10.03 -8.18
C GLY A 129 4.78 10.58 -8.38
N TYR A 130 5.32 11.32 -7.41
CA TYR A 130 6.72 11.76 -7.41
C TYR A 130 7.67 10.55 -7.42
N MET A 131 7.36 9.51 -6.67
CA MET A 131 8.12 8.26 -6.60
C MET A 131 7.87 7.31 -7.79
N LYS A 132 7.11 7.75 -8.82
CA LYS A 132 6.85 7.06 -10.11
C LYS A 132 5.91 5.86 -10.05
N ALA A 133 5.03 5.80 -9.05
CA ALA A 133 4.02 4.74 -8.93
C ALA A 133 2.92 4.85 -10.00
N HIS A 134 2.39 3.69 -10.43
CA HIS A 134 1.09 3.58 -11.09
C HIS A 134 0.01 3.42 -10.01
N ILE A 135 -0.78 4.45 -9.79
CA ILE A 135 -1.74 4.49 -8.69
C ILE A 135 -3.12 4.13 -9.21
N ILE A 136 -3.78 3.15 -8.59
CA ILE A 136 -5.18 2.86 -8.89
C ILE A 136 -6.02 4.08 -8.54
N GLN A 137 -6.80 4.55 -9.51
CA GLN A 137 -7.52 5.82 -9.41
C GLN A 137 -8.48 5.85 -8.23
N THR A 138 -9.23 4.77 -8.03
CA THR A 138 -10.20 4.66 -6.94
C THR A 138 -9.56 4.05 -5.71
N TYR A 139 -9.66 4.75 -4.57
CA TYR A 139 -9.24 4.22 -3.27
C TYR A 139 -10.45 3.88 -2.41
N VAL A 140 -10.26 3.03 -1.41
CA VAL A 140 -11.29 2.72 -0.42
C VAL A 140 -11.14 3.66 0.78
N PHE A 141 -12.21 4.37 1.10
CA PHE A 141 -12.28 5.23 2.29
C PHE A 141 -13.26 4.62 3.29
N ILE A 142 -12.78 4.35 4.50
CA ILE A 142 -13.53 3.64 5.53
C ILE A 142 -13.69 4.55 6.74
N GLU A 143 -14.91 4.74 7.18
CA GLU A 143 -15.22 5.57 8.33
C GLU A 143 -15.34 4.76 9.62
N GLU A 144 -15.32 5.44 10.75
CA GLU A 144 -15.58 4.85 12.07
C GLU A 144 -16.87 4.02 12.12
N ARG A 145 -17.94 4.53 11.50
CA ARG A 145 -19.27 3.91 11.48
C ARG A 145 -19.33 2.59 10.70
N ASP A 146 -18.34 2.33 9.83
CA ASP A 146 -18.27 1.10 9.03
C ASP A 146 -17.69 -0.07 9.84
N PHE A 147 -17.21 0.19 11.05
CA PHE A 147 -16.68 -0.81 11.97
C PHE A 147 -17.63 -1.06 13.15
N SER A 148 -17.74 -2.33 13.56
CA SER A 148 -18.37 -2.76 14.81
C SER A 148 -17.57 -3.91 15.41
N GLN A 149 -17.27 -3.84 16.70
CA GLN A 149 -16.54 -4.88 17.45
C GLN A 149 -15.25 -5.36 16.76
N GLY A 150 -14.53 -4.45 16.09
CA GLY A 150 -13.25 -4.75 15.43
C GLY A 150 -13.38 -5.35 14.03
N THR A 151 -14.59 -5.48 13.48
CA THR A 151 -14.87 -5.98 12.13
C THR A 151 -15.48 -4.90 11.25
N ILE A 152 -15.33 -5.01 9.94
CA ILE A 152 -16.06 -4.18 8.96
C ILE A 152 -17.46 -4.76 8.82
N VAL A 153 -18.50 -3.93 9.05
CA VAL A 153 -19.91 -4.34 9.00
C VAL A 153 -20.68 -3.74 7.82
N ASN A 154 -20.03 -2.95 7.01
CA ASN A 154 -20.60 -2.32 5.82
C ASN A 154 -20.22 -3.13 4.57
N ASP A 155 -21.21 -3.84 3.98
CA ASP A 155 -21.00 -4.69 2.80
C ASP A 155 -20.48 -3.90 1.58
N ASP A 156 -20.84 -2.61 1.42
CA ASP A 156 -20.33 -1.76 0.34
C ASP A 156 -18.80 -1.55 0.49
N ILE A 157 -18.32 -1.44 1.72
CA ILE A 157 -16.87 -1.33 1.98
C ILE A 157 -16.17 -2.65 1.64
N LEU A 158 -16.73 -3.79 2.01
CA LEU A 158 -16.16 -5.11 1.67
C LEU A 158 -16.08 -5.29 0.16
N PHE A 159 -17.14 -4.98 -0.56
CA PHE A 159 -17.17 -5.00 -2.03
C PHE A 159 -16.10 -4.09 -2.65
N ARG A 160 -15.92 -2.87 -2.13
CA ARG A 160 -14.90 -1.93 -2.62
C ARG A 160 -13.48 -2.43 -2.35
N ILE A 161 -13.24 -3.14 -1.25
CA ILE A 161 -11.93 -3.76 -0.96
C ILE A 161 -11.64 -4.86 -2.00
N GLU A 162 -12.63 -5.70 -2.31
CA GLU A 162 -12.51 -6.75 -3.34
C GLU A 162 -12.27 -6.15 -4.74
N GLU A 163 -12.99 -5.09 -5.10
CA GLU A 163 -12.80 -4.36 -6.36
C GLU A 163 -11.42 -3.70 -6.44
N LEU A 164 -10.93 -3.13 -5.34
CA LEU A 164 -9.57 -2.58 -5.29
C LEU A 164 -8.52 -3.66 -5.52
N ALA A 165 -8.65 -4.81 -4.86
CA ALA A 165 -7.76 -5.95 -5.04
C ALA A 165 -7.76 -6.40 -6.51
N THR A 166 -8.94 -6.68 -7.07
CA THR A 166 -9.14 -7.15 -8.44
C THR A 166 -8.59 -6.16 -9.47
N SER A 167 -8.90 -4.88 -9.32
CA SER A 167 -8.45 -3.84 -10.24
C SER A 167 -6.94 -3.68 -10.21
N THR A 168 -6.33 -3.72 -9.02
CA THR A 168 -4.89 -3.58 -8.85
C THR A 168 -4.14 -4.75 -9.48
N LEU A 169 -4.57 -5.98 -9.23
CA LEU A 169 -4.00 -7.19 -9.83
C LEU A 169 -4.11 -7.18 -11.35
N ARG A 170 -5.28 -6.80 -11.88
CA ARG A 170 -5.52 -6.71 -13.33
C ARG A 170 -4.58 -5.69 -14.00
N VAL A 171 -4.46 -4.50 -13.44
CA VAL A 171 -3.58 -3.45 -13.99
C VAL A 171 -2.13 -3.90 -13.94
N SER A 172 -1.67 -4.46 -12.83
CA SER A 172 -0.29 -4.95 -12.69
C SER A 172 0.03 -6.04 -13.71
N LYS A 173 -0.88 -6.99 -13.92
CA LYS A 173 -0.71 -8.08 -14.88
C LYS A 173 -0.52 -7.56 -16.31
N VAL A 174 -1.38 -6.63 -16.74
CA VAL A 174 -1.28 -6.03 -18.08
C VAL A 174 0.00 -5.21 -18.21
N TYR A 175 0.36 -4.45 -17.17
CA TYR A 175 1.56 -3.62 -17.18
C TYR A 175 2.84 -4.46 -17.23
N SER A 176 2.91 -5.57 -16.49
CA SER A 176 4.06 -6.50 -16.54
C SER A 176 4.23 -7.10 -17.94
N GLN A 177 3.13 -7.46 -18.60
CA GLN A 177 3.20 -7.98 -19.98
C GLN A 177 3.80 -6.96 -20.96
N ILE A 178 3.41 -5.67 -20.83
CA ILE A 178 3.96 -4.61 -21.67
C ILE A 178 5.48 -4.45 -21.44
N ILE A 179 5.93 -4.47 -20.19
CA ILE A 179 7.36 -4.37 -19.86
C ILE A 179 8.14 -5.58 -20.41
N GLU A 180 7.60 -6.78 -20.29
CA GLU A 180 8.22 -7.99 -20.84
C GLU A 180 8.37 -7.88 -22.36
N GLU A 181 7.31 -7.47 -23.08
CA GLU A 181 7.32 -7.27 -24.52
C GLU A 181 8.34 -6.20 -24.97
N GLU A 182 8.48 -5.11 -24.19
CA GLU A 182 9.48 -4.07 -24.47
C GLU A 182 10.91 -4.60 -24.27
N ASN A 183 11.17 -5.36 -23.21
CA ASN A 183 12.49 -5.94 -22.94
C ASN A 183 12.91 -6.93 -24.02
N ASP A 184 11.99 -7.78 -24.48
CA ASP A 184 12.24 -8.76 -25.55
C ASP A 184 12.60 -8.10 -26.90
N GLN A 185 12.17 -6.84 -27.13
CA GLN A 185 12.53 -6.08 -28.33
C GLN A 185 13.95 -5.50 -28.31
N TYR A 186 14.57 -5.39 -27.15
CA TYR A 186 15.91 -4.83 -26.96
C TYR A 186 17.01 -5.88 -26.74
N ASP A 187 16.66 -7.15 -26.57
CA ASP A 187 17.62 -8.26 -26.48
C ASP A 187 18.08 -8.70 -27.88
N PHE A 188 19.00 -7.89 -28.48
CA PHE A 188 19.77 -8.22 -29.69
C PHE A 188 21.26 -8.18 -29.43
#